data_1fe13c35a6179e9dcc46eba1c7414d0a
#
_entry.id   1fe13c35a6179e9dcc46eba1c7414d0a
#
_cell.length_a   1.000
_cell.length_b   1.000
_cell.length_c   1.000
_cell.angle_alpha   90.00
_cell.angle_beta   90.00
_cell.angle_gamma   90.00
#
_symmetry.space_group_name_H-M   'P 1'
#
loop_
_entity.id
_entity.type
_entity.pdbx_description
1 polymer ?
#
loop_
_entity_poly.entity_id
_entity_poly.type
_entity_poly.pdbx_seq_one_letter_code
_entity_poly.pdbx_strand_id
1 'polypeptide(L)'
;MNYRRTKSWLKFVRRLKFHNRKYKDRLFQRVFQDKRDLLDLYNAINGTNHQDPEELEITTLEDVIFMLMKNDKSFIISSTMNLYEHQSTVNPNMPIRGLLYFAQLYDEYIKLHDLNIYGHKLIKLPMSQYICIL
;
A
#
# COMPACT_ATOMS: atom_id res chain seq x y z
N MET A 1 -15.69 19.53 5.23
CA MET A 1 -14.28 19.20 4.86
C MET A 1 -13.41 19.30 6.11
N ASN A 2 -13.06 18.16 6.72
CA ASN A 2 -12.30 18.17 7.98
C ASN A 2 -10.78 18.21 7.73
N TYR A 3 -10.29 19.34 7.25
CA TYR A 3 -8.86 19.68 7.11
C TYR A 3 -8.07 19.61 8.46
N ARG A 4 -8.78 19.56 9.59
CA ARG A 4 -8.16 19.50 10.92
C ARG A 4 -7.60 18.11 11.29
N ARG A 5 -8.17 17.00 10.75
CA ARG A 5 -7.74 15.63 11.09
C ARG A 5 -6.42 15.24 10.40
N THR A 6 -6.25 15.62 9.14
CA THR A 6 -5.01 15.39 8.39
C THR A 6 -3.81 16.12 9.00
N LYS A 7 -4.01 17.34 9.51
CA LYS A 7 -2.96 18.08 10.22
C LYS A 7 -2.58 17.43 11.56
N SER A 8 -3.52 16.80 12.25
CA SER A 8 -3.28 16.10 13.51
C SER A 8 -2.40 14.85 13.28
N TRP A 9 -2.68 14.09 12.24
CA TRP A 9 -1.91 12.87 11.92
C TRP A 9 -0.50 13.20 11.42
N LEU A 10 -0.35 14.18 10.54
CA LEU A 10 0.96 14.68 10.08
C LEU A 10 1.78 15.28 11.23
N LYS A 11 1.12 15.95 12.21
CA LYS A 11 1.77 16.40 13.44
C LYS A 11 2.21 15.23 14.33
N PHE A 12 1.41 14.19 14.42
CA PHE A 12 1.74 12.99 15.18
C PHE A 12 2.96 12.29 14.55
N VAL A 13 2.99 12.08 13.25
CA VAL A 13 4.13 11.49 12.53
C VAL A 13 5.38 12.37 12.60
N ARG A 14 5.25 13.71 12.50
CA ARG A 14 6.37 14.66 12.67
C ARG A 14 6.93 14.73 14.09
N ARG A 15 6.12 14.45 15.10
CA ARG A 15 6.54 14.49 16.51
C ARG A 15 7.37 13.28 16.91
N LEU A 16 7.29 12.22 16.10
CA LEU A 16 8.08 11.02 16.28
C LEU A 16 9.48 11.23 15.67
N LYS A 17 10.36 11.98 16.35
CA LYS A 17 11.80 11.99 16.05
C LYS A 17 12.39 10.64 16.47
N PHE A 18 12.29 9.64 15.60
CA PHE A 18 12.80 8.32 15.93
C PHE A 18 14.24 8.15 15.47
N HIS A 19 15.11 7.95 16.44
CA HIS A 19 16.52 7.65 16.23
C HIS A 19 16.81 6.15 16.03
N ASN A 20 15.76 5.28 16.07
CA ASN A 20 15.94 3.84 15.99
C ASN A 20 15.18 3.23 14.81
N ARG A 21 15.91 2.63 13.84
CA ARG A 21 15.37 1.92 12.67
C ARG A 21 14.29 0.89 13.06
N LYS A 22 14.58 0.05 14.05
CA LYS A 22 13.66 -1.02 14.50
C LYS A 22 12.33 -0.47 15.02
N TYR A 23 12.33 0.74 15.54
CA TYR A 23 11.11 1.36 16.05
C TYR A 23 10.23 1.90 14.91
N LYS A 24 10.84 2.49 13.88
CA LYS A 24 10.13 2.95 12.67
C LYS A 24 9.44 1.78 11.97
N ASP A 25 10.15 0.67 11.80
CA ASP A 25 9.62 -0.54 11.18
C ASP A 25 8.43 -1.11 11.96
N ARG A 26 8.53 -1.17 13.28
CA ARG A 26 7.44 -1.64 14.16
C ARG A 26 6.22 -0.72 14.11
N LEU A 27 6.44 0.61 14.10
CA LEU A 27 5.36 1.57 14.01
C LEU A 27 4.64 1.45 12.66
N PHE A 28 5.41 1.34 11.58
CA PHE A 28 4.86 1.16 10.25
C PHE A 28 4.01 -0.12 10.17
N GLN A 29 4.53 -1.25 10.65
CA GLN A 29 3.78 -2.50 10.73
C GLN A 29 2.50 -2.34 11.54
N ARG A 30 2.53 -1.63 12.66
CA ARG A 30 1.36 -1.43 13.53
C ARG A 30 0.28 -0.59 12.84
N VAL A 31 0.66 0.51 12.18
CA VAL A 31 -0.26 1.35 11.40
C VAL A 31 -0.94 0.55 10.28
N PHE A 32 -0.21 -0.37 9.64
CA PHE A 32 -0.73 -1.18 8.55
C PHE A 32 -1.46 -2.47 8.96
N GLN A 33 -1.57 -2.75 10.24
CA GLN A 33 -2.38 -3.87 10.74
C GLN A 33 -3.86 -3.53 10.80
N ASP A 34 -4.21 -2.27 10.96
CA ASP A 34 -5.59 -1.80 11.05
C ASP A 34 -6.02 -1.17 9.70
N LYS A 35 -7.10 -1.70 9.11
CA LYS A 35 -7.70 -1.17 7.89
C LYS A 35 -8.09 0.31 8.03
N ARG A 36 -8.49 0.75 9.22
CA ARG A 36 -8.86 2.15 9.46
C ARG A 36 -7.65 3.07 9.33
N ASP A 37 -6.54 2.71 9.96
CA ASP A 37 -5.31 3.49 9.89
C ASP A 37 -4.75 3.52 8.46
N LEU A 38 -4.87 2.41 7.74
CA LEU A 38 -4.48 2.31 6.33
C LEU A 38 -5.36 3.19 5.44
N LEU A 39 -6.68 3.21 5.69
CA LEU A 39 -7.61 4.09 4.97
C LEU A 39 -7.33 5.57 5.24
N ASP A 40 -7.06 5.93 6.49
CA ASP A 40 -6.69 7.30 6.86
C ASP A 40 -5.40 7.75 6.17
N LEU A 41 -4.42 6.85 6.04
CA LEU A 41 -3.19 7.10 5.29
C LEU A 41 -3.46 7.27 3.79
N TYR A 42 -4.27 6.39 3.21
CA TYR A 42 -4.68 6.49 1.80
C TYR A 42 -5.37 7.82 1.51
N ASN A 43 -6.33 8.21 2.35
CA ASN A 43 -7.02 9.49 2.24
C ASN A 43 -6.06 10.68 2.33
N ALA A 44 -5.07 10.61 3.23
CA ALA A 44 -4.09 11.67 3.41
C ALA A 44 -3.18 11.84 2.20
N ILE A 45 -2.77 10.74 1.57
CA ILE A 45 -1.89 10.74 0.38
C ILE A 45 -2.64 11.21 -0.86
N ASN A 46 -3.86 10.73 -1.06
CA ASN A 46 -4.63 10.95 -2.29
C ASN A 46 -5.59 12.14 -2.22
N GLY A 47 -5.72 12.78 -1.06
CA GLY A 47 -6.68 13.88 -0.85
C GLY A 47 -8.14 13.44 -0.91
N THR A 48 -8.41 12.17 -0.61
CA THR A 48 -9.74 11.55 -0.60
C THR A 48 -10.37 11.55 0.79
N ASN A 49 -11.63 11.14 0.90
CA ASN A 49 -12.36 11.10 2.17
C ASN A 49 -13.24 9.84 2.28
N HIS A 50 -12.67 8.68 2.01
CA HIS A 50 -13.34 7.41 2.25
C HIS A 50 -13.59 7.21 3.74
N GLN A 51 -14.77 6.71 4.12
CA GLN A 51 -15.18 6.57 5.52
C GLN A 51 -15.23 5.11 5.97
N ASP A 52 -15.50 4.19 5.05
CA ASP A 52 -15.67 2.77 5.34
C ASP A 52 -14.35 2.01 5.12
N PRO A 53 -13.73 1.46 6.18
CA PRO A 53 -12.52 0.65 6.04
C PRO A 53 -12.73 -0.62 5.20
N GLU A 54 -13.97 -1.09 5.07
CA GLU A 54 -14.27 -2.29 4.27
C GLU A 54 -14.19 -2.03 2.75
N GLU A 55 -14.10 -0.77 2.32
CA GLU A 55 -13.74 -0.45 0.94
C GLU A 55 -12.32 -0.89 0.56
N LEU A 56 -11.45 -1.15 1.56
CA LEU A 56 -10.12 -1.68 1.36
C LEU A 56 -10.15 -3.20 1.17
N GLU A 57 -9.73 -3.66 0.02
CA GLU A 57 -9.44 -5.07 -0.23
C GLU A 57 -7.94 -5.32 -0.04
N ILE A 58 -7.57 -6.05 1.01
CA ILE A 58 -6.17 -6.39 1.29
C ILE A 58 -5.73 -7.48 0.31
N THR A 59 -4.67 -7.19 -0.45
CA THR A 59 -4.12 -8.08 -1.47
C THR A 59 -2.72 -8.57 -1.13
N THR A 60 -2.34 -8.49 0.15
CA THR A 60 -1.01 -8.91 0.60
C THR A 60 -0.83 -10.40 0.34
N LEU A 61 0.18 -10.74 -0.44
CA LEU A 61 0.53 -12.11 -0.80
C LEU A 61 1.33 -12.74 0.35
N GLU A 62 0.68 -13.58 1.15
CA GLU A 62 1.37 -14.27 2.26
C GLU A 62 2.48 -15.21 1.74
N ASP A 63 2.29 -15.82 0.57
CA ASP A 63 3.23 -16.79 -0.01
C ASP A 63 4.39 -16.16 -0.79
N VAL A 64 4.25 -14.93 -1.27
CA VAL A 64 5.32 -14.21 -1.99
C VAL A 64 6.23 -13.44 -1.04
N ILE A 65 5.84 -13.32 0.22
CA ILE A 65 6.57 -12.63 1.30
C ILE A 65 7.98 -13.21 1.53
N PHE A 66 8.27 -14.43 1.09
CA PHE A 66 9.60 -15.01 1.26
C PHE A 66 10.72 -14.29 0.51
N MET A 67 10.37 -13.54 -0.54
CA MET A 67 11.34 -12.77 -1.33
C MET A 67 11.25 -11.27 -1.12
N LEU A 68 10.18 -10.78 -0.54
CA LEU A 68 9.87 -9.37 -0.43
C LEU A 68 9.68 -9.00 1.04
N MET A 69 10.29 -7.93 1.47
CA MET A 69 10.39 -7.49 2.86
C MET A 69 9.04 -7.57 3.60
N LYS A 70 9.10 -8.03 4.85
CA LYS A 70 7.96 -8.16 5.79
C LYS A 70 7.16 -6.86 6.04
N ASN A 71 7.52 -5.76 5.40
CA ASN A 71 7.02 -4.42 5.69
C ASN A 71 6.19 -3.81 4.56
N ASP A 72 5.96 -4.53 3.46
CA ASP A 72 5.21 -4.02 2.34
C ASP A 72 3.73 -4.37 2.48
N LYS A 73 2.85 -3.44 2.16
CA LYS A 73 1.40 -3.64 2.18
C LYS A 73 0.80 -3.29 0.85
N SER A 74 -0.01 -4.21 0.34
CA SER A 74 -0.79 -4.00 -0.86
C SER A 74 -2.29 -4.12 -0.60
N PHE A 75 -3.06 -3.30 -1.27
CA PHE A 75 -4.51 -3.26 -1.16
C PHE A 75 -5.14 -2.59 -2.38
N ILE A 76 -6.41 -2.93 -2.64
CA ILE A 76 -7.21 -2.30 -3.69
C ILE A 76 -8.25 -1.40 -3.05
N ILE A 77 -8.41 -0.20 -3.60
CA ILE A 77 -9.50 0.72 -3.30
C ILE A 77 -9.77 1.56 -4.55
N SER A 78 -11.06 1.80 -4.86
CA SER A 78 -11.49 2.63 -6.00
C SER A 78 -10.81 2.24 -7.32
N SER A 79 -10.70 0.94 -7.62
CA SER A 79 -10.04 0.40 -8.81
C SER A 79 -8.55 0.74 -8.94
N THR A 80 -7.89 1.08 -7.83
CA THR A 80 -6.45 1.31 -7.75
C THR A 80 -5.81 0.26 -6.85
N MET A 81 -4.82 -0.44 -7.38
CA MET A 81 -3.97 -1.37 -6.64
C MET A 81 -2.80 -0.59 -6.06
N ASN A 82 -2.78 -0.46 -4.74
CA ASN A 82 -1.78 0.30 -4.03
C ASN A 82 -0.72 -0.62 -3.46
N LEU A 83 0.54 -0.21 -3.55
CA LEU A 83 1.67 -0.83 -2.87
C LEU A 83 2.39 0.24 -2.07
N TYR A 84 2.36 0.10 -0.74
CA TYR A 84 3.05 0.99 0.19
C TYR A 84 4.25 0.27 0.78
N GLU A 85 5.40 0.86 0.61
CA GLU A 85 6.67 0.35 1.11
C GLU A 85 7.32 1.37 2.03
N HIS A 86 7.80 0.91 3.19
CA HIS A 86 8.63 1.72 4.08
C HIS A 86 10.10 1.47 3.79
N GLN A 87 10.84 2.56 3.56
CA GLN A 87 12.29 2.54 3.34
C GLN A 87 13.00 3.42 4.37
N SER A 88 14.12 2.94 4.88
CA SER A 88 14.98 3.74 5.77
C SER A 88 15.94 4.65 5.00
N THR A 89 16.17 4.38 3.72
CA THR A 89 17.08 5.12 2.83
C THR A 89 16.52 5.15 1.42
N VAL A 90 16.86 6.20 0.67
CA VAL A 90 16.51 6.27 -0.75
C VAL A 90 17.28 5.19 -1.52
N ASN A 91 16.55 4.41 -2.33
CA ASN A 91 17.13 3.40 -3.21
C ASN A 91 16.74 3.71 -4.67
N PRO A 92 17.70 3.95 -5.58
CA PRO A 92 17.40 4.30 -6.97
C PRO A 92 16.74 3.17 -7.76
N ASN A 93 16.78 1.93 -7.26
CA ASN A 93 16.19 0.76 -7.89
C ASN A 93 14.73 0.50 -7.48
N MET A 94 14.11 1.41 -6.72
CA MET A 94 12.71 1.29 -6.29
C MET A 94 11.74 1.09 -7.46
N PRO A 95 11.86 1.80 -8.60
CA PRO A 95 10.96 1.58 -9.74
C PRO A 95 11.03 0.16 -10.30
N ILE A 96 12.20 -0.45 -10.36
CA ILE A 96 12.38 -1.84 -10.82
C ILE A 96 11.73 -2.81 -9.83
N ARG A 97 11.94 -2.60 -8.54
CA ARG A 97 11.31 -3.40 -7.49
C ARG A 97 9.79 -3.30 -7.57
N GLY A 98 9.25 -2.08 -7.70
CA GLY A 98 7.82 -1.87 -7.87
C GLY A 98 7.25 -2.59 -9.08
N LEU A 99 7.92 -2.56 -10.22
CA LEU A 99 7.52 -3.30 -11.42
C LEU A 99 7.38 -4.80 -11.16
N LEU A 100 8.37 -5.40 -10.51
CA LEU A 100 8.36 -6.83 -10.19
C LEU A 100 7.27 -7.17 -9.17
N TYR A 101 7.03 -6.31 -8.18
CA TYR A 101 5.97 -6.51 -7.20
C TYR A 101 4.58 -6.43 -7.82
N PHE A 102 4.33 -5.44 -8.67
CA PHE A 102 3.06 -5.33 -9.37
C PHE A 102 2.82 -6.47 -10.35
N ALA A 103 3.86 -6.98 -11.00
CA ALA A 103 3.71 -8.17 -11.85
C ALA A 103 3.16 -9.36 -11.06
N GLN A 104 3.64 -9.58 -9.85
CA GLN A 104 3.15 -10.65 -8.97
C GLN A 104 1.74 -10.35 -8.45
N LEU A 105 1.47 -9.13 -7.99
CA LEU A 105 0.15 -8.72 -7.52
C LEU A 105 -0.91 -8.88 -8.61
N TYR A 106 -0.60 -8.50 -9.85
CA TYR A 106 -1.52 -8.69 -10.98
C TYR A 106 -1.69 -10.15 -11.37
N ASP A 107 -0.65 -10.97 -11.30
CA ASP A 107 -0.76 -12.41 -11.53
C ASP A 107 -1.74 -13.05 -10.55
N GLU A 108 -1.63 -12.73 -9.26
CA GLU A 108 -2.57 -13.20 -8.25
C GLU A 108 -3.99 -12.65 -8.45
N TYR A 109 -4.12 -11.36 -8.79
CA TYR A 109 -5.40 -10.75 -9.10
C TYR A 109 -6.11 -11.46 -10.26
N ILE A 110 -5.37 -11.75 -11.33
CA ILE A 110 -5.87 -12.49 -12.52
C ILE A 110 -6.36 -13.87 -12.12
N LYS A 111 -5.59 -14.61 -11.32
CA LYS A 111 -5.96 -15.93 -10.82
C LYS A 111 -7.18 -15.90 -9.91
N LEU A 112 -7.20 -14.98 -8.95
CA LEU A 112 -8.29 -14.85 -7.98
C LEU A 112 -9.64 -14.53 -8.64
N HIS A 113 -9.62 -13.73 -9.70
CA HIS A 113 -10.82 -13.34 -10.44
C HIS A 113 -11.11 -14.22 -11.66
N ASP A 114 -10.36 -15.31 -11.83
CA ASP A 114 -10.50 -16.25 -12.97
C ASP A 114 -10.49 -15.53 -14.33
N LEU A 115 -9.56 -14.59 -14.51
CA LEU A 115 -9.46 -13.79 -15.71
C LEU A 115 -8.63 -14.54 -16.80
N ASN A 116 -9.23 -14.76 -17.96
CA ASN A 116 -8.55 -15.43 -19.08
C ASN A 116 -7.78 -14.42 -19.95
N ILE A 117 -6.48 -14.28 -19.72
CA ILE A 117 -5.61 -13.34 -20.45
C ILE A 117 -5.36 -13.78 -21.91
N TYR A 118 -5.68 -15.02 -22.26
CA TYR A 118 -5.55 -15.57 -23.63
C TYR A 118 -6.87 -15.54 -24.42
N GLY A 119 -7.94 -15.06 -23.78
CA GLY A 119 -9.24 -14.90 -24.40
C GLY A 119 -9.35 -13.63 -25.25
N HIS A 120 -10.48 -13.48 -25.93
CA HIS A 120 -10.74 -12.31 -26.79
C HIS A 120 -11.39 -11.14 -26.05
N LYS A 121 -11.78 -11.33 -24.80
CA LYS A 121 -12.41 -10.29 -24.00
C LYS A 121 -11.35 -9.38 -23.38
N LEU A 122 -11.53 -8.05 -23.53
CA LEU A 122 -10.66 -7.09 -22.88
C LEU A 122 -10.73 -7.22 -21.35
N ILE A 123 -9.59 -7.47 -20.74
CA ILE A 123 -9.43 -7.51 -19.29
C ILE A 123 -9.11 -6.10 -18.78
N LYS A 124 -9.83 -5.67 -17.74
CA LYS A 124 -9.54 -4.42 -17.03
C LYS A 124 -8.86 -4.76 -15.71
N LEU A 125 -7.65 -4.28 -15.53
CA LEU A 125 -6.90 -4.38 -14.29
C LEU A 125 -6.99 -3.08 -13.48
N PRO A 126 -6.91 -3.14 -12.14
CA PRO A 126 -6.75 -1.95 -11.32
C PRO A 126 -5.51 -1.14 -11.73
N MET A 127 -5.56 0.18 -11.62
CA MET A 127 -4.36 1.01 -11.80
C MET A 127 -3.37 0.74 -10.69
N SER A 128 -2.08 0.74 -11.00
CA SER A 128 -1.02 0.60 -9.99
C SER A 128 -0.62 1.95 -9.40
N GLN A 129 -0.51 2.01 -8.07
CA GLN A 129 0.07 3.14 -7.35
C GLN A 129 1.15 2.64 -6.38
N TYR A 130 2.37 3.07 -6.57
CA TYR A 130 3.51 2.72 -5.73
C TYR A 130 3.92 3.90 -4.86
N ILE A 131 3.84 3.74 -3.55
CA ILE A 131 4.19 4.77 -2.57
C ILE A 131 5.33 4.27 -1.71
N CYS A 132 6.44 4.99 -1.74
CA CYS A 132 7.58 4.76 -0.88
C CYS A 132 7.59 5.79 0.25
N ILE A 133 7.54 5.33 1.50
CA ILE A 133 7.54 6.17 2.70
C ILE A 133 8.92 6.10 3.34
N LEU A 134 9.56 7.25 3.48
CA LEU A 134 10.88 7.42 4.08
C LEU A 134 10.80 7.76 5.58
#